data_58d207c6fc5872b14e9a3f8108f2c3f9
#
_entry.id   58d207c6fc5872b14e9a3f8108f2c3f9
#
_cell.length_a   1.000
_cell.length_b   1.000
_cell.length_c   1.000
_cell.angle_alpha   90.00
_cell.angle_beta   90.00
_cell.angle_gamma   90.00
#
_symmetry.space_group_name_H-M   'P 1'
#
loop_
_entity.id
_entity.type
_entity.pdbx_description
1 polymer ?
#
loop_
_entity_poly.entity_id
_entity_poly.type
_entity_poly.pdbx_seq_one_letter_code
_entity_poly.pdbx_strand_id
1 'polypeptide(L)'
;MNDTLKYIEEDPIYRKYHHNKMTFSMAYHYSENFILSISHDEVVHGKGALVNKMWGDYWNKFAGLRLYLAHMIGHPGKKLIFMGSEFGQFEEWNEDKQLQWNLIEEFEMHKKTQLFFKDMNHYYKEHKALWENDYNLEGYKWIDPDNSEESIYSFIRMDKKNKESLIFVCNYTPVVRYDFRLGVPELGKYVQDFNTDSEIYGGSGQTIDEVLIAEEVTFNNQPYSITIKVPPMAAIILKKMNNNSK
;
A
#
# COMPACT_ATOMS: atom_id res chain seq x y z
N MET A 1 -12.73 0.87 5.69
CA MET A 1 -11.92 -0.38 5.64
C MET A 1 -12.73 -1.59 5.20
N ASN A 2 -14.00 -1.79 5.56
CA ASN A 2 -14.77 -3.00 5.17
C ASN A 2 -14.81 -3.27 3.66
N ASP A 3 -15.00 -2.24 2.83
CA ASP A 3 -15.04 -2.43 1.37
C ASP A 3 -13.68 -2.83 0.82
N THR A 4 -12.59 -2.29 1.38
CA THR A 4 -11.23 -2.68 0.96
C THR A 4 -10.90 -4.11 1.36
N LEU A 5 -11.40 -4.61 2.51
CA LEU A 5 -11.28 -6.02 2.89
C LEU A 5 -12.04 -6.92 1.91
N LYS A 6 -13.28 -6.58 1.57
CA LYS A 6 -14.05 -7.33 0.55
C LYS A 6 -13.38 -7.32 -0.81
N TYR A 7 -12.67 -6.24 -1.15
CA TYR A 7 -11.91 -6.16 -2.40
C TYR A 7 -10.71 -7.11 -2.41
N ILE A 8 -9.96 -7.17 -1.31
CA ILE A 8 -8.75 -8.00 -1.27
C ILE A 8 -9.08 -9.51 -1.22
N GLU A 9 -10.26 -9.88 -0.72
CA GLU A 9 -10.77 -11.25 -0.73
C GLU A 9 -11.13 -11.75 -2.13
N GLU A 10 -11.44 -10.84 -3.07
CA GLU A 10 -11.78 -11.19 -4.45
C GLU A 10 -10.57 -11.81 -5.19
N ASP A 11 -10.84 -12.77 -6.06
CA ASP A 11 -9.83 -13.24 -7.02
C ASP A 11 -9.39 -12.06 -7.91
N PRO A 12 -8.08 -11.86 -8.15
CA PRO A 12 -7.57 -10.77 -8.97
C PRO A 12 -8.22 -10.60 -10.34
N ILE A 13 -8.70 -11.70 -10.97
CA ILE A 13 -9.39 -11.64 -12.26
C ILE A 13 -10.73 -10.89 -12.20
N TYR A 14 -11.36 -10.84 -11.03
CA TYR A 14 -12.63 -10.15 -10.79
C TYR A 14 -12.49 -8.76 -10.20
N ARG A 15 -11.30 -8.38 -9.68
CA ARG A 15 -11.06 -7.11 -9.00
C ARG A 15 -11.40 -5.89 -9.85
N LYS A 16 -11.23 -5.99 -11.16
CA LYS A 16 -11.60 -4.92 -12.11
C LYS A 16 -13.07 -4.54 -12.04
N TYR A 17 -13.97 -5.46 -11.72
CA TYR A 17 -15.40 -5.20 -11.58
C TYR A 17 -15.79 -4.61 -10.22
N HIS A 18 -14.86 -4.57 -9.29
CA HIS A 18 -15.05 -4.10 -7.90
C HIS A 18 -14.14 -2.93 -7.54
N HIS A 19 -13.57 -2.27 -8.54
CA HIS A 19 -12.59 -1.21 -8.39
C HIS A 19 -13.05 -0.08 -7.45
N ASN A 20 -14.32 0.26 -7.49
CA ASN A 20 -14.94 1.28 -6.64
C ASN A 20 -14.86 0.97 -5.13
N LYS A 21 -14.73 -0.30 -4.71
CA LYS A 21 -14.55 -0.65 -3.30
C LYS A 21 -13.29 -0.02 -2.69
N MET A 22 -12.28 0.27 -3.51
CA MET A 22 -11.04 0.92 -3.07
C MET A 22 -11.11 2.45 -3.14
N THR A 23 -11.85 3.01 -4.11
CA THR A 23 -11.85 4.45 -4.37
C THR A 23 -12.99 5.19 -3.66
N PHE A 24 -14.11 4.50 -3.37
CA PHE A 24 -15.32 5.12 -2.82
C PHE A 24 -15.10 5.81 -1.46
N SER A 25 -14.19 5.31 -0.62
CA SER A 25 -13.90 5.91 0.68
C SER A 25 -13.49 7.39 0.57
N MET A 26 -12.84 7.78 -0.53
CA MET A 26 -12.43 9.17 -0.73
C MET A 26 -13.59 10.13 -1.02
N ALA A 27 -14.76 9.63 -1.43
CA ALA A 27 -15.94 10.45 -1.66
C ALA A 27 -16.48 11.10 -0.39
N TYR A 28 -16.26 10.48 0.77
CA TYR A 28 -16.74 10.98 2.07
C TYR A 28 -15.61 11.22 3.09
N HIS A 29 -14.35 10.92 2.72
CA HIS A 29 -13.22 10.94 3.64
C HIS A 29 -13.10 12.27 4.43
N TYR A 30 -13.39 13.39 3.80
CA TYR A 30 -13.22 14.72 4.39
C TYR A 30 -14.45 15.22 5.17
N SER A 31 -15.50 14.39 5.29
CA SER A 31 -16.68 14.75 6.09
C SER A 31 -16.43 14.66 7.60
N GLU A 32 -15.50 13.80 8.02
CA GLU A 32 -15.16 13.53 9.41
C GLU A 32 -13.67 13.15 9.56
N ASN A 33 -13.17 13.12 10.80
CA ASN A 33 -11.82 12.69 11.12
C ASN A 33 -11.79 11.17 11.35
N PHE A 34 -11.62 10.39 10.28
CA PHE A 34 -11.65 8.94 10.35
C PHE A 34 -10.40 8.31 10.95
N ILE A 35 -10.60 7.22 11.70
CA ILE A 35 -9.59 6.22 12.00
C ILE A 35 -9.84 5.04 11.07
N LEU A 36 -8.81 4.62 10.34
CA LEU A 36 -8.83 3.44 9.50
C LEU A 36 -8.60 2.23 10.41
N SER A 37 -9.68 1.56 10.80
CA SER A 37 -9.60 0.46 11.75
C SER A 37 -9.64 -0.90 11.05
N ILE A 38 -8.69 -1.76 11.44
CA ILE A 38 -8.76 -3.21 11.38
C ILE A 38 -8.70 -3.66 12.83
N SER A 39 -9.89 -3.76 13.45
CA SER A 39 -10.04 -4.04 14.87
C SER A 39 -10.18 -5.55 15.13
N HIS A 40 -10.48 -5.92 16.37
CA HIS A 40 -10.85 -7.29 16.71
C HIS A 40 -12.05 -7.77 15.89
N ASP A 41 -13.00 -6.89 15.57
CA ASP A 41 -14.21 -7.22 14.81
C ASP A 41 -13.92 -7.85 13.43
N GLU A 42 -12.78 -7.56 12.83
CA GLU A 42 -12.40 -8.14 11.54
C GLU A 42 -11.68 -9.48 11.66
N VAL A 43 -11.24 -9.88 12.87
CA VAL A 43 -10.36 -11.05 13.06
C VAL A 43 -10.79 -12.02 14.15
N VAL A 44 -12.08 -11.97 14.61
CA VAL A 44 -12.63 -12.84 15.66
C VAL A 44 -13.90 -13.56 15.23
N HIS A 45 -14.31 -14.59 15.98
CA HIS A 45 -15.62 -15.25 15.90
C HIS A 45 -16.00 -15.76 14.51
N GLY A 46 -15.11 -16.55 13.90
CA GLY A 46 -15.34 -17.19 12.60
C GLY A 46 -15.06 -16.28 11.39
N LYS A 47 -14.47 -15.09 11.60
CA LYS A 47 -14.07 -14.19 10.51
C LYS A 47 -12.67 -14.49 9.97
N GLY A 48 -11.88 -15.30 10.68
CA GLY A 48 -10.52 -15.67 10.34
C GLY A 48 -9.50 -14.54 10.55
N ALA A 49 -8.22 -14.89 10.58
CA ALA A 49 -7.14 -13.91 10.69
C ALA A 49 -7.01 -13.05 9.42
N LEU A 50 -6.43 -11.85 9.57
CA LEU A 50 -6.29 -10.91 8.45
C LEU A 50 -5.57 -11.51 7.24
N VAL A 51 -4.49 -12.26 7.45
CA VAL A 51 -3.74 -12.91 6.37
C VAL A 51 -4.57 -13.93 5.58
N ASN A 52 -5.57 -14.57 6.23
CA ASN A 52 -6.44 -15.54 5.59
C ASN A 52 -7.51 -14.92 4.69
N LYS A 53 -7.73 -13.62 4.79
CA LYS A 53 -8.58 -12.85 3.88
C LYS A 53 -7.88 -12.52 2.56
N MET A 54 -6.57 -12.70 2.51
CA MET A 54 -5.79 -12.45 1.30
C MET A 54 -5.97 -13.63 0.33
N TRP A 55 -6.07 -13.29 -0.96
CA TRP A 55 -6.23 -14.26 -2.03
C TRP A 55 -4.97 -15.12 -2.26
N GLY A 56 -5.18 -16.35 -2.73
CA GLY A 56 -4.15 -17.20 -3.32
C GLY A 56 -3.46 -18.15 -2.34
N ASP A 57 -2.30 -18.61 -2.77
CA ASP A 57 -1.43 -19.50 -1.99
C ASP A 57 -0.69 -18.77 -0.86
N TYR A 58 0.18 -19.50 -0.18
CA TYR A 58 0.95 -18.97 0.95
C TYR A 58 1.71 -17.68 0.59
N TRP A 59 2.42 -17.67 -0.53
CA TRP A 59 3.19 -16.49 -0.95
C TRP A 59 2.26 -15.31 -1.29
N ASN A 60 1.21 -15.56 -2.07
CA ASN A 60 0.24 -14.52 -2.48
C ASN A 60 -0.49 -13.92 -1.28
N LYS A 61 -0.81 -14.73 -0.26
CA LYS A 61 -1.42 -14.22 0.98
C LYS A 61 -0.53 -13.19 1.67
N PHE A 62 0.75 -13.46 1.82
CA PHE A 62 1.68 -12.54 2.44
C PHE A 62 1.99 -11.32 1.56
N ALA A 63 2.07 -11.50 0.25
CA ALA A 63 2.18 -10.38 -0.69
C ALA A 63 0.94 -9.46 -0.61
N GLY A 64 -0.25 -10.05 -0.61
CA GLY A 64 -1.52 -9.34 -0.43
C GLY A 64 -1.60 -8.60 0.91
N LEU A 65 -1.14 -9.21 2.00
CA LEU A 65 -1.11 -8.58 3.32
C LEU A 65 -0.19 -7.36 3.33
N ARG A 66 1.03 -7.47 2.80
CA ARG A 66 1.96 -6.34 2.69
C ARG A 66 1.40 -5.21 1.83
N LEU A 67 0.83 -5.55 0.67
CA LEU A 67 0.18 -4.58 -0.22
C LEU A 67 -0.97 -3.85 0.49
N TYR A 68 -1.85 -4.60 1.15
CA TYR A 68 -3.02 -4.06 1.84
C TYR A 68 -2.61 -3.10 2.97
N LEU A 69 -1.63 -3.50 3.79
CA LEU A 69 -1.12 -2.66 4.88
C LEU A 69 -0.42 -1.39 4.34
N ALA A 70 0.36 -1.51 3.26
CA ALA A 70 0.97 -0.35 2.61
C ALA A 70 -0.07 0.62 2.03
N HIS A 71 -1.13 0.10 1.39
CA HIS A 71 -2.24 0.92 0.92
C HIS A 71 -2.93 1.63 2.09
N MET A 72 -3.20 0.92 3.19
CA MET A 72 -3.80 1.50 4.40
C MET A 72 -2.91 2.61 4.97
N ILE A 73 -1.58 2.44 5.00
CA ILE A 73 -0.63 3.48 5.43
C ILE A 73 -0.67 4.68 4.50
N GLY A 74 -0.75 4.47 3.19
CA GLY A 74 -0.86 5.54 2.20
C GLY A 74 -2.21 6.27 2.21
N HIS A 75 -3.32 5.58 2.52
CA HIS A 75 -4.65 6.22 2.60
C HIS A 75 -4.68 7.24 3.74
N PRO A 76 -5.28 8.44 3.57
CA PRO A 76 -5.37 9.42 4.64
C PRO A 76 -6.26 8.92 5.80
N GLY A 77 -6.00 9.41 7.03
CA GLY A 77 -6.65 8.99 8.27
C GLY A 77 -5.69 8.24 9.21
N LYS A 78 -6.01 8.18 10.50
CA LYS A 78 -5.18 7.47 11.49
C LYS A 78 -5.37 5.96 11.38
N LYS A 79 -4.34 5.19 11.73
CA LYS A 79 -4.27 3.73 11.53
C LYS A 79 -4.53 3.01 12.84
N LEU A 80 -5.33 1.95 12.80
CA LEU A 80 -5.50 1.01 13.89
C LEU A 80 -5.45 -0.41 13.32
N ILE A 81 -4.53 -1.21 13.82
CA ILE A 81 -4.36 -2.62 13.43
C ILE A 81 -4.40 -3.47 14.70
N PHE A 82 -5.14 -4.56 14.67
CA PHE A 82 -5.25 -5.44 15.81
C PHE A 82 -4.09 -6.42 15.89
N MET A 83 -3.72 -6.77 17.13
CA MET A 83 -2.56 -7.63 17.43
C MET A 83 -2.60 -8.97 16.70
N GLY A 84 -1.43 -9.45 16.28
CA GLY A 84 -1.26 -10.66 15.47
C GLY A 84 -1.28 -10.42 13.97
N SER A 85 -1.88 -9.32 13.50
CA SER A 85 -1.89 -8.96 12.07
C SER A 85 -0.52 -8.52 11.57
N GLU A 86 0.32 -7.95 12.43
CA GLU A 86 1.66 -7.43 12.13
C GLU A 86 2.68 -8.50 11.75
N PHE A 87 2.41 -9.75 12.07
CA PHE A 87 3.24 -10.88 11.64
C PHE A 87 2.43 -11.94 10.88
N GLY A 88 1.16 -11.65 10.55
CA GLY A 88 0.31 -12.53 9.76
C GLY A 88 -0.08 -13.82 10.49
N GLN A 89 -0.49 -13.73 11.77
CA GLN A 89 -1.03 -14.86 12.52
C GLN A 89 -2.12 -15.59 11.73
N PHE A 90 -2.13 -16.93 11.73
CA PHE A 90 -3.10 -17.72 10.97
C PHE A 90 -4.40 -17.99 11.70
N GLU A 91 -4.34 -18.17 13.02
CA GLU A 91 -5.56 -18.30 13.82
C GLU A 91 -6.21 -16.94 14.00
N GLU A 92 -7.53 -16.94 14.04
CA GLU A 92 -8.25 -15.75 14.48
C GLU A 92 -7.91 -15.45 15.94
N TRP A 93 -8.01 -14.18 16.30
CA TRP A 93 -7.71 -13.77 17.67
C TRP A 93 -8.72 -14.39 18.65
N ASN A 94 -8.23 -14.84 19.80
CA ASN A 94 -9.00 -15.42 20.87
C ASN A 94 -8.46 -14.93 22.21
N GLU A 95 -9.34 -14.42 23.07
CA GLU A 95 -9.00 -13.88 24.39
C GLU A 95 -8.43 -14.91 25.36
N ASP A 96 -8.75 -16.18 25.18
CA ASP A 96 -8.29 -17.29 26.03
C ASP A 96 -6.93 -17.87 25.57
N LYS A 97 -6.36 -17.35 24.49
CA LYS A 97 -5.11 -17.85 23.90
C LYS A 97 -4.08 -16.74 23.76
N GLN A 98 -2.82 -17.11 23.90
CA GLN A 98 -1.73 -16.24 23.46
C GLN A 98 -1.66 -16.16 21.93
N LEU A 99 -1.06 -15.10 21.41
CA LEU A 99 -0.73 -15.01 19.98
C LEU A 99 0.23 -16.12 19.56
N GLN A 100 0.19 -16.50 18.29
CA GLN A 100 1.03 -17.55 17.71
C GLN A 100 2.50 -17.09 17.52
N TRP A 101 3.18 -16.73 18.60
CA TRP A 101 4.56 -16.22 18.57
C TRP A 101 5.56 -17.19 17.94
N ASN A 102 5.31 -18.52 18.05
CA ASN A 102 6.10 -19.55 17.42
C ASN A 102 6.20 -19.38 15.90
N LEU A 103 5.22 -18.78 15.25
CA LEU A 103 5.26 -18.55 13.79
C LEU A 103 6.44 -17.66 13.38
N ILE A 104 6.81 -16.69 14.20
CA ILE A 104 7.95 -15.79 13.93
C ILE A 104 9.29 -16.56 14.04
N GLU A 105 9.35 -17.54 14.94
CA GLU A 105 10.57 -18.32 15.17
C GLU A 105 10.74 -19.44 14.14
N GLU A 106 9.64 -20.08 13.74
CA GLU A 106 9.63 -21.29 12.92
C GLU A 106 9.52 -21.00 11.41
N PHE A 107 8.91 -19.86 11.03
CA PHE A 107 8.59 -19.59 9.62
C PHE A 107 9.10 -18.22 9.17
N GLU A 108 9.99 -18.25 8.20
CA GLU A 108 10.68 -17.06 7.68
C GLU A 108 9.71 -15.98 7.16
N MET A 109 8.58 -16.35 6.55
CA MET A 109 7.65 -15.39 5.99
C MET A 109 6.95 -14.55 7.07
N HIS A 110 6.64 -15.14 8.23
CA HIS A 110 6.05 -14.40 9.37
C HIS A 110 7.05 -13.41 9.96
N LYS A 111 8.32 -13.83 10.11
CA LYS A 111 9.41 -12.97 10.55
C LYS A 111 9.64 -11.81 9.58
N LYS A 112 9.65 -12.07 8.28
CA LYS A 112 9.79 -11.06 7.23
C LYS A 112 8.60 -10.10 7.19
N THR A 113 7.40 -10.59 7.45
CA THR A 113 6.19 -9.75 7.56
C THR A 113 6.25 -8.83 8.76
N GLN A 114 6.74 -9.32 9.90
CA GLN A 114 6.97 -8.48 11.09
C GLN A 114 8.02 -7.40 10.81
N LEU A 115 9.12 -7.76 10.12
CA LEU A 115 10.12 -6.78 9.68
C LEU A 115 9.50 -5.72 8.77
N PHE A 116 8.74 -6.14 7.76
CA PHE A 116 8.00 -5.23 6.88
C PHE A 116 7.14 -4.25 7.69
N PHE A 117 6.35 -4.76 8.63
CA PHE A 117 5.46 -3.94 9.43
C PHE A 117 6.23 -2.94 10.31
N LYS A 118 7.34 -3.38 10.90
CA LYS A 118 8.25 -2.51 11.66
C LYS A 118 8.78 -1.37 10.79
N ASP A 119 9.32 -1.70 9.62
CA ASP A 119 9.94 -0.72 8.73
C ASP A 119 8.89 0.23 8.14
N MET A 120 7.69 -0.27 7.79
CA MET A 120 6.59 0.55 7.31
C MET A 120 6.08 1.53 8.40
N ASN A 121 6.07 1.13 9.68
CA ASN A 121 5.73 2.02 10.78
C ASN A 121 6.80 3.10 11.01
N HIS A 122 8.08 2.78 10.84
CA HIS A 122 9.15 3.78 10.87
C HIS A 122 9.00 4.75 9.71
N TYR A 123 8.79 4.23 8.50
CA TYR A 123 8.53 5.03 7.31
C TYR A 123 7.34 5.99 7.50
N TYR A 124 6.23 5.49 8.05
CA TYR A 124 5.06 6.33 8.38
C TYR A 124 5.41 7.48 9.32
N LYS A 125 6.19 7.23 10.37
CA LYS A 125 6.59 8.25 11.35
C LYS A 125 7.56 9.29 10.77
N GLU A 126 8.46 8.87 9.93
CA GLU A 126 9.50 9.72 9.32
C GLU A 126 8.92 10.66 8.25
N HIS A 127 7.90 10.21 7.52
CA HIS A 127 7.33 10.96 6.40
C HIS A 127 6.05 11.72 6.78
N LYS A 128 6.17 13.04 6.94
CA LYS A 128 5.05 13.92 7.30
C LYS A 128 3.90 13.88 6.32
N ALA A 129 4.17 13.65 5.04
CA ALA A 129 3.18 13.47 4.00
C ALA A 129 2.14 12.39 4.33
N LEU A 130 2.48 11.40 5.19
CA LEU A 130 1.60 10.28 5.54
C LEU A 130 0.65 10.56 6.71
N TRP A 131 0.88 11.59 7.52
CA TRP A 131 0.11 11.80 8.75
C TRP A 131 -0.20 13.26 9.12
N GLU A 132 0.53 14.24 8.55
CA GLU A 132 0.37 15.65 8.94
C GLU A 132 -0.89 16.26 8.33
N ASN A 133 -1.28 15.82 7.12
CA ASN A 133 -2.36 16.39 6.32
C ASN A 133 -3.44 15.37 5.94
N ASP A 134 -3.91 14.58 6.92
CA ASP A 134 -4.87 13.50 6.69
C ASP A 134 -6.30 13.98 6.39
N TYR A 135 -6.67 15.17 6.86
CA TYR A 135 -8.07 15.60 6.89
C TYR A 135 -8.36 16.82 5.99
N ASN A 136 -7.43 17.16 5.11
CA ASN A 136 -7.58 18.24 4.14
C ASN A 136 -7.37 17.72 2.71
N LEU A 137 -8.08 18.31 1.76
CA LEU A 137 -8.04 17.94 0.34
C LEU A 137 -6.63 18.01 -0.26
N GLU A 138 -5.79 18.92 0.24
CA GLU A 138 -4.42 19.10 -0.25
C GLU A 138 -3.48 17.93 0.14
N GLY A 139 -3.85 17.13 1.14
CA GLY A 139 -3.02 16.03 1.64
C GLY A 139 -3.05 14.77 0.80
N TYR A 140 -4.01 14.65 -0.13
CA TYR A 140 -4.18 13.48 -0.98
C TYR A 140 -4.69 13.87 -2.36
N LYS A 141 -4.10 13.30 -3.40
CA LYS A 141 -4.59 13.46 -4.78
C LYS A 141 -4.48 12.13 -5.52
N TRP A 142 -5.54 11.75 -6.19
CA TRP A 142 -5.47 10.68 -7.17
C TRP A 142 -4.56 11.08 -8.35
N ILE A 143 -3.75 10.13 -8.83
CA ILE A 143 -3.10 10.20 -10.13
C ILE A 143 -4.00 9.48 -11.13
N ASP A 144 -4.35 8.23 -10.83
CA ASP A 144 -5.26 7.43 -11.65
C ASP A 144 -6.20 6.60 -10.75
N PRO A 145 -7.43 7.09 -10.51
CA PRO A 145 -8.43 6.34 -9.76
C PRO A 145 -9.18 5.31 -10.60
N ASP A 146 -9.04 5.35 -11.94
CA ASP A 146 -9.94 4.64 -12.86
C ASP A 146 -9.28 3.47 -13.61
N ASN A 147 -8.03 3.10 -13.28
CA ASN A 147 -7.33 1.98 -13.90
C ASN A 147 -7.85 0.62 -13.40
N SER A 148 -9.14 0.37 -13.65
CA SER A 148 -9.82 -0.86 -13.24
C SER A 148 -9.33 -2.09 -13.97
N GLU A 149 -9.04 -1.98 -15.27
CA GLU A 149 -8.64 -3.12 -16.11
C GLU A 149 -7.33 -3.76 -15.63
N GLU A 150 -6.40 -2.96 -15.10
CA GLU A 150 -5.16 -3.46 -14.53
C GLU A 150 -5.23 -3.63 -13.02
N SER A 151 -6.31 -3.18 -12.36
CA SER A 151 -6.46 -3.14 -10.90
C SER A 151 -5.27 -2.47 -10.21
N ILE A 152 -4.82 -1.34 -10.77
CA ILE A 152 -3.76 -0.50 -10.23
C ILE A 152 -4.35 0.80 -9.72
N TYR A 153 -3.89 1.22 -8.54
CA TYR A 153 -4.26 2.50 -7.93
C TYR A 153 -3.02 3.34 -7.74
N SER A 154 -3.07 4.58 -8.20
CA SER A 154 -1.97 5.53 -7.97
C SER A 154 -2.47 6.85 -7.42
N PHE A 155 -1.76 7.35 -6.40
CA PHE A 155 -2.11 8.57 -5.69
C PHE A 155 -0.88 9.24 -5.08
N ILE A 156 -1.03 10.50 -4.72
CA ILE A 156 0.00 11.31 -4.07
C ILE A 156 -0.42 11.66 -2.65
N ARG A 157 0.51 11.54 -1.70
CA ARG A 157 0.41 12.07 -0.35
C ARG A 157 1.31 13.29 -0.22
N MET A 158 0.83 14.32 0.46
CA MET A 158 1.54 15.59 0.64
C MET A 158 1.46 16.08 2.07
N ASP A 159 2.56 16.67 2.57
CA ASP A 159 2.58 17.37 3.85
C ASP A 159 1.85 18.75 3.75
N LYS A 160 1.57 19.38 4.89
CA LYS A 160 0.89 20.69 4.94
C LYS A 160 1.62 21.83 4.23
N LYS A 161 2.92 21.69 4.05
CA LYS A 161 3.76 22.75 3.45
C LYS A 161 4.12 22.45 1.99
N ASN A 162 3.63 21.34 1.44
CA ASN A 162 3.97 20.84 0.10
C ASN A 162 5.50 20.70 -0.13
N LYS A 163 6.25 20.42 0.95
CA LYS A 163 7.69 20.18 0.88
C LYS A 163 8.05 18.73 0.65
N GLU A 164 7.15 17.84 1.03
CA GLU A 164 7.28 16.41 0.84
C GLU A 164 6.06 15.89 0.09
N SER A 165 6.33 15.16 -0.98
CA SER A 165 5.32 14.40 -1.72
C SER A 165 5.80 12.96 -1.94
N LEU A 166 4.89 12.01 -1.70
CA LEU A 166 5.10 10.59 -1.90
C LEU A 166 4.07 10.06 -2.88
N ILE A 167 4.53 9.36 -3.91
CA ILE A 167 3.66 8.77 -4.92
C ILE A 167 3.54 7.27 -4.64
N PHE A 168 2.32 6.82 -4.41
CA PHE A 168 1.98 5.41 -4.24
C PHE A 168 1.49 4.81 -5.55
N VAL A 169 1.99 3.63 -5.87
CA VAL A 169 1.47 2.78 -6.96
C VAL A 169 1.20 1.40 -6.39
N CYS A 170 -0.05 0.99 -6.36
CA CYS A 170 -0.52 -0.25 -5.74
C CYS A 170 -1.08 -1.18 -6.83
N ASN A 171 -0.39 -2.28 -7.09
CA ASN A 171 -0.80 -3.30 -8.07
C ASN A 171 -1.47 -4.47 -7.34
N TYR A 172 -2.77 -4.63 -7.56
CA TYR A 172 -3.58 -5.68 -6.97
C TYR A 172 -3.70 -6.93 -7.85
N THR A 173 -2.78 -7.10 -8.81
CA THR A 173 -2.71 -8.30 -9.65
C THR A 173 -1.40 -9.05 -9.48
N PRO A 174 -1.36 -10.39 -9.66
CA PRO A 174 -0.13 -11.18 -9.60
C PRO A 174 0.71 -11.07 -10.90
N VAL A 175 0.63 -9.91 -11.56
CA VAL A 175 1.31 -9.66 -12.85
C VAL A 175 2.27 -8.49 -12.70
N VAL A 176 3.53 -8.70 -13.05
CA VAL A 176 4.51 -7.60 -13.18
C VAL A 176 4.10 -6.72 -14.36
N ARG A 177 4.06 -5.40 -14.16
CA ARG A 177 3.85 -4.45 -15.25
C ARG A 177 5.19 -3.82 -15.62
N TYR A 178 5.68 -4.17 -16.79
CA TYR A 178 6.83 -3.53 -17.38
C TYR A 178 6.36 -2.29 -18.16
N ASP A 179 7.19 -1.30 -18.26
CA ASP A 179 6.93 -0.07 -19.03
C ASP A 179 5.61 0.65 -18.66
N PHE A 180 5.20 0.55 -17.39
CA PHE A 180 4.01 1.23 -16.90
C PHE A 180 4.26 2.74 -16.85
N ARG A 181 3.49 3.50 -17.66
CA ARG A 181 3.58 4.97 -17.64
C ARG A 181 2.74 5.53 -16.51
N LEU A 182 3.33 6.39 -15.71
CA LEU A 182 2.72 7.04 -14.55
C LEU A 182 2.86 8.55 -14.68
N GLY A 183 1.74 9.28 -14.57
CA GLY A 183 1.75 10.73 -14.47
C GLY A 183 2.39 11.22 -13.18
N VAL A 184 3.21 12.28 -13.26
CA VAL A 184 3.84 12.91 -12.11
C VAL A 184 3.68 14.42 -12.14
N PRO A 185 3.56 15.10 -10.98
CA PRO A 185 3.22 16.53 -10.93
C PRO A 185 4.38 17.45 -11.30
N GLU A 186 5.61 16.98 -11.22
CA GLU A 186 6.79 17.81 -11.37
C GLU A 186 7.85 17.15 -12.25
N LEU A 187 8.54 17.97 -13.04
CA LEU A 187 9.73 17.55 -13.76
C LEU A 187 10.87 17.28 -12.79
N GLY A 188 11.69 16.29 -13.07
CA GLY A 188 12.86 15.97 -12.26
C GLY A 188 13.18 14.49 -12.16
N LYS A 189 13.96 14.13 -11.15
CA LYS A 189 14.41 12.76 -10.89
C LYS A 189 13.56 12.15 -9.77
N TYR A 190 13.16 10.91 -9.96
CA TYR A 190 12.40 10.13 -8.98
C TYR A 190 13.16 8.85 -8.63
N VAL A 191 12.98 8.38 -7.41
CA VAL A 191 13.54 7.10 -6.92
C VAL A 191 12.46 6.29 -6.23
N GLN A 192 12.62 4.98 -6.25
CA GLN A 192 11.86 4.08 -5.40
C GLN A 192 12.36 4.23 -3.96
N ASP A 193 11.51 4.77 -3.09
CA ASP A 193 11.82 5.04 -1.69
C ASP A 193 11.38 3.88 -0.78
N PHE A 194 10.31 3.17 -1.16
CA PHE A 194 9.85 1.95 -0.50
C PHE A 194 9.24 0.95 -1.49
N ASN A 195 9.40 -0.36 -1.21
CA ASN A 195 8.84 -1.43 -2.04
C ASN A 195 8.43 -2.63 -1.18
N THR A 196 7.14 -2.98 -1.22
CA THR A 196 6.62 -4.12 -0.45
C THR A 196 7.00 -5.47 -1.05
N ASP A 197 7.50 -5.50 -2.30
CA ASP A 197 7.97 -6.70 -3.00
C ASP A 197 9.48 -6.95 -2.81
N SER A 198 10.14 -6.19 -1.94
CA SER A 198 11.54 -6.44 -1.60
C SER A 198 11.73 -7.84 -1.01
N GLU A 199 12.83 -8.52 -1.38
CA GLU A 199 13.19 -9.87 -0.87
C GLU A 199 13.36 -9.90 0.65
N ILE A 200 13.78 -8.78 1.25
CA ILE A 200 13.90 -8.68 2.71
C ILE A 200 12.56 -8.86 3.43
N TYR A 201 11.45 -8.57 2.75
CA TYR A 201 10.08 -8.76 3.24
C TYR A 201 9.43 -10.04 2.68
N GLY A 202 10.17 -10.87 1.94
CA GLY A 202 9.64 -12.09 1.30
C GLY A 202 8.90 -11.83 -0.02
N GLY A 203 9.19 -10.71 -0.66
CA GLY A 203 8.72 -10.40 -2.01
C GLY A 203 9.53 -11.12 -3.09
N SER A 204 9.16 -10.89 -4.35
CA SER A 204 9.83 -11.50 -5.53
C SER A 204 11.07 -10.73 -5.99
N GLY A 205 11.36 -9.58 -5.37
CA GLY A 205 12.54 -8.76 -5.67
C GLY A 205 12.42 -7.93 -6.94
N GLN A 206 11.20 -7.64 -7.40
CA GLN A 206 11.01 -6.73 -8.54
C GLN A 206 11.22 -5.28 -8.08
N THR A 207 12.46 -4.79 -8.18
CA THR A 207 12.86 -3.45 -7.73
C THR A 207 13.07 -2.50 -8.90
N ILE A 208 13.10 -1.20 -8.60
CA ILE A 208 13.54 -0.11 -9.48
C ILE A 208 14.82 0.43 -8.85
N ASP A 209 15.96 0.01 -9.37
CA ASP A 209 17.27 0.40 -8.83
C ASP A 209 17.85 1.65 -9.51
N GLU A 210 17.23 2.06 -10.61
CA GLU A 210 17.63 3.23 -11.39
C GLU A 210 16.91 4.50 -10.97
N VAL A 211 17.54 5.63 -11.26
CA VAL A 211 16.91 6.95 -11.13
C VAL A 211 15.99 7.16 -12.33
N LEU A 212 14.71 7.36 -12.04
CA LEU A 212 13.68 7.64 -13.03
C LEU A 212 13.71 9.12 -13.40
N ILE A 213 13.71 9.42 -14.70
CA ILE A 213 13.72 10.79 -15.21
C ILE A 213 12.31 11.10 -15.75
N ALA A 214 11.69 12.17 -15.21
CA ALA A 214 10.41 12.61 -15.72
C ALA A 214 10.54 13.25 -17.11
N GLU A 215 9.63 12.87 -17.99
CA GLU A 215 9.50 13.34 -19.36
C GLU A 215 8.41 14.43 -19.45
N GLU A 216 8.57 15.36 -20.40
CA GLU A 216 7.54 16.38 -20.71
C GLU A 216 6.39 15.77 -21.54
N VAL A 217 5.79 14.71 -21.01
CA VAL A 217 4.66 13.98 -21.59
C VAL A 217 3.52 13.99 -20.59
N THR A 218 2.43 14.66 -20.93
CA THR A 218 1.20 14.69 -20.12
C THR A 218 0.57 13.30 -20.06
N PHE A 219 0.30 12.81 -18.85
CA PHE A 219 -0.33 11.51 -18.61
C PHE A 219 -1.10 11.51 -17.27
N ASN A 220 -2.21 10.78 -17.15
CA ASN A 220 -3.09 10.71 -15.97
C ASN A 220 -3.42 12.12 -15.39
N ASN A 221 -3.74 13.08 -16.25
CA ASN A 221 -3.99 14.48 -15.89
C ASN A 221 -2.83 15.18 -15.14
N GLN A 222 -1.60 14.62 -15.21
CA GLN A 222 -0.38 15.25 -14.71
C GLN A 222 0.41 15.84 -15.89
N PRO A 223 1.17 16.93 -15.67
CA PRO A 223 1.91 17.60 -16.74
C PRO A 223 3.11 16.79 -17.25
N TYR A 224 3.64 15.89 -16.47
CA TYR A 224 4.80 15.06 -16.75
C TYR A 224 4.51 13.59 -16.50
N SER A 225 5.39 12.70 -16.95
CA SER A 225 5.29 11.28 -16.68
C SER A 225 6.63 10.60 -16.53
N ILE A 226 6.63 9.44 -15.89
CA ILE A 226 7.77 8.51 -15.81
C ILE A 226 7.31 7.13 -16.30
N THR A 227 8.25 6.33 -16.76
CA THR A 227 8.02 4.91 -17.09
C THR A 227 8.65 4.06 -16.00
N ILE A 228 7.89 3.13 -15.43
CA ILE A 228 8.32 2.33 -14.29
C ILE A 228 7.98 0.86 -14.46
N LYS A 229 8.68 0.01 -13.74
CA LYS A 229 8.27 -1.37 -13.48
C LYS A 229 7.42 -1.41 -12.21
N VAL A 230 6.24 -2.05 -12.28
CA VAL A 230 5.37 -2.21 -11.11
C VAL A 230 5.34 -3.69 -10.71
N PRO A 231 5.80 -4.05 -9.50
CA PRO A 231 5.85 -5.43 -9.04
C PRO A 231 4.45 -6.04 -8.87
N PRO A 232 4.35 -7.39 -8.83
CA PRO A 232 3.08 -8.09 -8.68
C PRO A 232 2.62 -8.06 -7.22
N MET A 233 1.31 -7.96 -6.98
CA MET A 233 0.72 -7.97 -5.63
C MET A 233 1.49 -7.08 -4.64
N ALA A 234 1.81 -5.84 -5.04
CA ALA A 234 2.70 -4.97 -4.28
C ALA A 234 2.36 -3.49 -4.39
N ALA A 235 2.84 -2.74 -3.43
CA ALA A 235 2.88 -1.29 -3.45
C ALA A 235 4.33 -0.81 -3.54
N ILE A 236 4.60 0.15 -4.41
CA ILE A 236 5.82 0.92 -4.41
C ILE A 236 5.52 2.38 -4.04
N ILE A 237 6.47 3.00 -3.38
CA ILE A 237 6.41 4.42 -3.03
C ILE A 237 7.58 5.12 -3.72
N LEU A 238 7.25 6.12 -4.52
CA LEU A 238 8.24 6.92 -5.24
C LEU A 238 8.36 8.30 -4.60
N LYS A 239 9.56 8.83 -4.61
CA LYS A 239 9.88 10.15 -4.09
C LYS A 239 10.69 10.94 -5.10
N LYS A 240 10.37 12.22 -5.27
CA LYS A 240 11.19 13.13 -6.05
C LYS A 240 12.49 13.44 -5.32
N MET A 241 13.61 13.34 -6.00
CA MET A 241 14.90 13.74 -5.46
C MET A 241 14.98 15.27 -5.33
N ASN A 242 15.45 15.74 -4.20
CA ASN A 242 15.75 17.17 -4.05
C ASN A 242 16.99 17.52 -4.86
N ASN A 243 16.98 18.64 -5.57
CA ASN A 243 18.11 19.11 -6.40
C ASN A 243 19.40 19.38 -5.61
N ASN A 244 19.37 19.26 -4.26
CA ASN A 244 20.51 19.53 -3.38
C ASN A 244 21.20 18.27 -2.85
N SER A 245 20.82 17.06 -3.26
CA SER A 245 21.53 15.83 -2.91
C SER A 245 22.70 15.64 -3.91
N LYS A 246 23.87 16.11 -3.51
CA LYS A 246 25.13 15.76 -4.18
C LYS A 246 25.60 14.39 -3.73
#